data_e92803d2eb46c44b0866931c1764b01a
#
_entry.id   e92803d2eb46c44b0866931c1764b01a
#
_cell.length_a   1.000
_cell.length_b   1.000
_cell.length_c   1.000
_cell.angle_alpha   90.00
_cell.angle_beta   90.00
_cell.angle_gamma   90.00
#
_symmetry.space_group_name_H-M   'P 1'
#
loop_
_entity.id
_entity.type
_entity.pdbx_description
1 polymer ?
#
loop_
_entity_poly.entity_id
_entity_poly.type
_entity_poly.pdbx_seq_one_letter_code
_entity_poly.pdbx_strand_id
1 'polypeptide(L)'
;LEGFEGIAPADKGFIDEYRHSLLLERHCILVVTPARKNMQSDLPKQLRRFCGRIRKFVETVGSHLTERFKIDQIRVHDLWHFQHRLIRKILAHTVCVFLNLMFKRPPLDLDGLVSA
;
A
#
# COMPACT_ATOMS: atom_id res chain seq x y z
N LEU A 1 1.42 -3.70 -13.37
CA LEU A 1 2.68 -3.98 -12.65
C LEU A 1 3.90 -4.08 -13.56
N GLU A 2 3.80 -3.64 -14.82
CA GLU A 2 4.96 -3.59 -15.70
C GLU A 2 6.05 -2.66 -15.14
N GLY A 3 7.30 -3.09 -15.19
CA GLY A 3 8.45 -2.33 -14.67
C GLY A 3 8.72 -2.48 -13.17
N PHE A 4 7.92 -3.27 -12.45
CA PHE A 4 8.14 -3.58 -11.05
C PHE A 4 8.59 -5.02 -10.87
N GLU A 5 9.49 -5.24 -9.93
CA GLU A 5 9.96 -6.57 -9.55
C GLU A 5 10.12 -6.64 -8.03
N GLY A 6 10.10 -7.85 -7.46
CA GLY A 6 10.31 -8.07 -6.04
C GLY A 6 9.19 -8.86 -5.37
N ILE A 7 9.00 -8.63 -4.08
CA ILE A 7 8.00 -9.32 -3.24
C ILE A 7 6.81 -8.38 -3.02
N ALA A 8 5.61 -8.87 -3.34
CA ALA A 8 4.36 -8.16 -3.13
C ALA A 8 3.49 -8.88 -2.09
N PRO A 9 3.44 -8.41 -0.84
CA PRO A 9 2.48 -8.92 0.14
C PRO A 9 1.04 -8.59 -0.27
N ALA A 10 0.13 -9.56 -0.11
CA ALA A 10 -1.28 -9.39 -0.45
C ALA A 10 -2.17 -10.01 0.63
N ASP A 11 -3.43 -9.60 0.67
CA ASP A 11 -4.41 -10.14 1.60
C ASP A 11 -4.86 -11.57 1.20
N LYS A 12 -5.45 -12.29 2.14
CA LYS A 12 -5.97 -13.66 1.95
C LYS A 12 -6.96 -13.80 0.79
N GLY A 13 -7.69 -12.72 0.48
CA GLY A 13 -8.62 -12.67 -0.66
C GLY A 13 -7.95 -12.75 -2.02
N PHE A 14 -6.64 -12.54 -2.10
CA PHE A 14 -5.86 -12.56 -3.34
C PHE A 14 -5.15 -13.90 -3.60
N ILE A 15 -5.60 -14.99 -3.00
CA ILE A 15 -5.04 -16.32 -3.23
C ILE A 15 -5.52 -16.82 -4.59
N ASP A 16 -4.64 -16.75 -5.58
CA ASP A 16 -4.84 -17.21 -6.94
C ASP A 16 -3.49 -17.70 -7.49
N GLU A 17 -3.25 -19.00 -7.41
CA GLU A 17 -1.98 -19.61 -7.80
C GLU A 17 -1.64 -19.37 -9.27
N TYR A 18 -2.62 -19.36 -10.14
CA TYR A 18 -2.40 -19.12 -11.57
C TYR A 18 -1.88 -17.70 -11.83
N ARG A 19 -2.52 -16.70 -11.26
CA ARG A 19 -2.08 -15.30 -11.39
C ARG A 19 -0.75 -15.05 -10.71
N HIS A 20 -0.51 -15.69 -9.56
CA HIS A 20 0.77 -15.61 -8.87
C HIS A 20 1.92 -16.17 -9.73
N SER A 21 1.70 -17.31 -10.40
CA SER A 21 2.66 -17.89 -11.32
C SER A 21 2.97 -16.98 -12.51
N LEU A 22 1.92 -16.36 -13.10
CA LEU A 22 2.11 -15.43 -14.21
C LEU A 22 2.90 -14.18 -13.79
N LEU A 23 2.64 -13.63 -12.61
CA LEU A 23 3.38 -12.49 -12.10
C LEU A 23 4.84 -12.81 -11.83
N LEU A 24 5.11 -14.00 -11.30
CA LEU A 24 6.47 -14.46 -11.07
C LEU A 24 7.23 -14.66 -12.37
N GLU A 25 6.62 -15.34 -13.34
CA GLU A 25 7.27 -15.65 -14.63
C GLU A 25 7.46 -14.43 -15.52
N ARG A 26 6.46 -13.55 -15.61
CA ARG A 26 6.47 -12.41 -16.53
C ARG A 26 7.08 -11.14 -15.96
N HIS A 27 6.90 -10.90 -14.67
CA HIS A 27 7.26 -9.62 -14.03
C HIS A 27 8.24 -9.78 -12.87
N CYS A 28 8.70 -11.00 -12.57
CA CYS A 28 9.56 -11.29 -11.42
C CYS A 28 8.98 -10.78 -10.09
N ILE A 29 7.66 -10.84 -9.94
CA ILE A 29 6.95 -10.44 -8.72
C ILE A 29 6.47 -11.68 -7.99
N LEU A 30 6.98 -11.88 -6.78
CA LEU A 30 6.52 -12.92 -5.87
C LEU A 30 5.40 -12.37 -5.01
N VAL A 31 4.18 -12.82 -5.22
CA VAL A 31 3.02 -12.45 -4.40
C VAL A 31 2.96 -13.37 -3.18
N VAL A 32 2.96 -12.77 -1.99
CA VAL A 32 2.91 -13.48 -0.72
C VAL A 32 1.61 -13.18 0.00
N THR A 33 0.82 -14.22 0.28
CA THR A 33 -0.45 -14.11 0.98
C THR A 33 -0.41 -14.90 2.30
N PRO A 34 -1.10 -14.44 3.37
CA PRO A 34 -1.25 -15.26 4.58
C PRO A 34 -2.11 -16.49 4.29
N ALA A 35 -1.80 -17.61 4.92
CA ALA A 35 -2.61 -18.83 4.80
C ALA A 35 -4.00 -18.65 5.42
N ARG A 36 -5.02 -19.23 4.80
CA ARG A 36 -6.35 -19.36 5.39
C ARG A 36 -6.32 -20.37 6.54
N LYS A 37 -7.34 -20.33 7.41
CA LYS A 37 -7.45 -21.26 8.58
C LYS A 37 -7.24 -22.73 8.22
N ASN A 38 -7.66 -23.15 7.04
CA ASN A 38 -7.61 -24.55 6.59
C ASN A 38 -6.40 -24.84 5.69
N MET A 39 -5.45 -23.91 5.54
CA MET A 39 -4.25 -24.07 4.76
C MET A 39 -3.02 -24.11 5.67
N GLN A 40 -2.08 -25.02 5.35
CA GLN A 40 -0.78 -24.99 6.02
C GLN A 40 0.00 -23.78 5.59
N SER A 41 0.60 -23.08 6.55
CA SER A 41 1.46 -21.95 6.27
C SER A 41 2.89 -22.45 6.07
N ASP A 42 3.35 -22.44 4.84
CA ASP A 42 4.74 -22.81 4.50
C ASP A 42 5.69 -21.60 4.47
N LEU A 43 5.21 -20.41 4.88
CA LEU A 43 6.00 -19.20 4.86
C LEU A 43 7.05 -19.20 5.98
N PRO A 44 8.32 -18.88 5.67
CA PRO A 44 9.35 -18.65 6.68
C PRO A 44 8.94 -17.57 7.68
N LYS A 45 9.35 -17.73 8.93
CA LYS A 45 9.03 -16.78 10.01
C LYS A 45 9.48 -15.35 9.69
N GLN A 46 10.65 -15.21 9.07
CA GLN A 46 11.17 -13.89 8.66
C GLN A 46 10.29 -13.22 7.61
N LEU A 47 9.80 -13.98 6.63
CA LEU A 47 8.91 -13.49 5.59
C LEU A 47 7.55 -13.08 6.15
N ARG A 48 7.01 -13.83 7.12
CA ARG A 48 5.78 -13.44 7.83
C ARG A 48 5.94 -12.14 8.60
N ARG A 49 7.07 -11.93 9.26
CA ARG A 49 7.38 -10.67 9.96
C ARG A 49 7.49 -9.50 9.00
N PHE A 50 8.12 -9.70 7.86
CA PHE A 50 8.23 -8.69 6.80
C PHE A 50 6.84 -8.30 6.28
N CYS A 51 5.99 -9.27 5.94
CA CYS A 51 4.62 -9.02 5.50
C CYS A 51 3.80 -8.29 6.57
N GLY A 52 3.96 -8.63 7.84
CA GLY A 52 3.31 -7.94 8.95
C GLY A 52 3.72 -6.47 9.07
N ARG A 53 4.99 -6.16 8.85
CA ARG A 53 5.48 -4.76 8.82
C ARG A 53 4.89 -3.98 7.65
N ILE A 54 4.89 -4.56 6.46
CA ILE A 54 4.29 -3.93 5.27
C ILE A 54 2.80 -3.67 5.48
N ARG A 55 2.08 -4.62 6.07
CA ARG A 55 0.66 -4.44 6.41
C ARG A 55 0.42 -3.24 7.34
N LYS A 56 1.26 -3.07 8.36
CA LYS A 56 1.18 -1.89 9.25
C LYS A 56 1.42 -0.58 8.50
N PHE A 57 2.37 -0.55 7.56
CA PHE A 57 2.58 0.61 6.71
C PHE A 57 1.34 0.94 5.88
N VAL A 58 0.72 -0.05 5.26
CA VAL A 58 -0.50 0.12 4.46
C VAL A 58 -1.64 0.66 5.31
N GLU A 59 -1.83 0.14 6.52
CA GLU A 59 -2.85 0.62 7.46
C GLU A 59 -2.59 2.07 7.88
N THR A 60 -1.34 2.43 8.15
CA THR A 60 -0.96 3.80 8.51
C THR A 60 -1.19 4.77 7.35
N VAL A 61 -0.82 4.42 6.13
CA VAL A 61 -1.08 5.22 4.92
C VAL A 61 -2.59 5.40 4.72
N GLY A 62 -3.38 4.34 4.90
CA GLY A 62 -4.84 4.39 4.83
C GLY A 62 -5.43 5.36 5.85
N SER A 63 -4.96 5.33 7.09
CA SER A 63 -5.38 6.28 8.14
C SER A 63 -5.03 7.72 7.78
N HIS A 64 -3.83 7.98 7.27
CA HIS A 64 -3.43 9.31 6.81
C HIS A 64 -4.34 9.84 5.72
N LEU A 65 -4.62 9.01 4.71
CA LEU A 65 -5.49 9.40 3.60
C LEU A 65 -6.92 9.70 4.04
N THR A 66 -7.46 8.94 4.99
CA THR A 66 -8.80 9.18 5.53
C THR A 66 -8.86 10.32 6.53
N GLU A 67 -8.00 10.35 7.51
CA GLU A 67 -8.06 11.28 8.63
C GLU A 67 -7.49 12.66 8.29
N ARG A 68 -6.35 12.72 7.62
CA ARG A 68 -5.66 13.99 7.31
C ARG A 68 -6.05 14.56 5.95
N PHE A 69 -6.17 13.74 4.94
CA PHE A 69 -6.48 14.16 3.57
C PHE A 69 -7.95 14.04 3.21
N LYS A 70 -8.77 13.43 4.07
CA LYS A 70 -10.23 13.31 3.89
C LYS A 70 -10.61 12.68 2.55
N ILE A 71 -9.93 11.61 2.18
CA ILE A 71 -10.13 10.92 0.89
C ILE A 71 -11.54 10.34 0.74
N ASP A 72 -12.17 9.98 1.86
CA ASP A 72 -13.55 9.48 1.94
C ASP A 72 -14.63 10.57 1.90
N GLN A 73 -14.23 11.84 1.94
CA GLN A 73 -15.14 12.99 2.01
C GLN A 73 -15.10 13.85 0.74
N ILE A 74 -14.73 13.26 -0.39
CA ILE A 74 -14.72 13.96 -1.67
C ILE A 74 -16.15 14.13 -2.16
N ARG A 75 -16.60 15.39 -2.28
CA ARG A 75 -17.94 15.76 -2.77
C ARG A 75 -17.82 16.42 -4.13
N VAL A 76 -18.20 15.70 -5.16
CA VAL A 76 -18.19 16.15 -6.56
C VAL A 76 -19.33 15.49 -7.31
N HIS A 77 -19.74 16.08 -8.45
CA HIS A 77 -20.88 15.60 -9.23
C HIS A 77 -20.49 14.72 -10.42
N ASP A 78 -19.23 14.70 -10.83
CA ASP A 78 -18.77 13.91 -11.97
C ASP A 78 -17.50 13.11 -11.65
N LEU A 79 -17.26 12.08 -12.46
CA LEU A 79 -16.12 11.17 -12.28
C LEU A 79 -14.78 11.88 -12.53
N TRP A 80 -14.73 12.80 -13.46
CA TRP A 80 -13.50 13.51 -13.82
C TRP A 80 -12.95 14.35 -12.66
N HIS A 81 -13.81 15.15 -12.03
CA HIS A 81 -13.45 15.94 -10.85
C HIS A 81 -13.11 15.04 -9.65
N PHE A 82 -13.83 13.92 -9.49
CA PHE A 82 -13.55 12.94 -8.45
C PHE A 82 -12.13 12.37 -8.59
N GLN A 83 -11.77 11.91 -9.78
CA GLN A 83 -10.45 11.39 -10.06
C GLN A 83 -9.35 12.43 -9.82
N HIS A 84 -9.55 13.67 -10.25
CA HIS A 84 -8.60 14.75 -10.01
C HIS A 84 -8.36 15.01 -8.53
N ARG A 85 -9.42 15.10 -7.75
CA ARG A 85 -9.30 15.33 -6.31
C ARG A 85 -8.66 14.15 -5.59
N LEU A 86 -9.01 12.94 -5.97
CA LEU A 86 -8.42 11.72 -5.44
C LEU A 86 -6.91 11.68 -5.69
N ILE A 87 -6.51 11.90 -6.94
CA ILE A 87 -5.09 11.90 -7.34
C ILE A 87 -4.31 13.00 -6.62
N ARG A 88 -4.86 14.19 -6.48
CA ARG A 88 -4.21 15.29 -5.73
C ARG A 88 -3.93 14.91 -4.29
N LYS A 89 -4.88 14.27 -3.62
CA LYS A 89 -4.72 13.83 -2.22
C LYS A 89 -3.64 12.76 -2.08
N ILE A 90 -3.62 11.79 -2.97
CA ILE A 90 -2.59 10.75 -3.01
C ILE A 90 -1.22 11.37 -3.31
N LEU A 91 -1.14 12.29 -4.27
CA LEU A 91 0.10 13.00 -4.59
C LEU A 91 0.60 13.83 -3.41
N ALA A 92 -0.28 14.54 -2.71
CA ALA A 92 0.08 15.30 -1.52
C ALA A 92 0.68 14.41 -0.43
N HIS A 93 0.10 13.25 -0.17
CA HIS A 93 0.66 12.27 0.76
C HIS A 93 2.06 11.80 0.31
N THR A 94 2.22 11.49 -0.97
CA THR A 94 3.49 11.07 -1.55
C THR A 94 4.56 12.16 -1.41
N VAL A 95 4.22 13.41 -1.65
CA VAL A 95 5.12 14.55 -1.45
C VAL A 95 5.54 14.67 0.02
N CYS A 96 4.62 14.49 0.97
CA CYS A 96 4.95 14.49 2.40
C CYS A 96 5.95 13.40 2.77
N VAL A 97 5.75 12.18 2.26
CA VAL A 97 6.69 11.07 2.46
C VAL A 97 8.07 11.40 1.86
N PHE A 98 8.10 11.94 0.67
CA PHE A 98 9.33 12.35 -0.01
C PHE A 98 10.08 13.42 0.78
N LEU A 99 9.40 14.44 1.27
CA LEU A 99 10.00 15.48 2.09
C LEU A 99 10.57 14.91 3.40
N ASN A 100 9.86 14.01 4.05
CA ASN A 100 10.37 13.33 5.24
C ASN A 100 11.66 12.57 4.96
N LEU A 101 11.73 11.86 3.84
CA LEU A 101 12.94 11.15 3.43
C LEU A 101 14.10 12.12 3.15
N MET A 102 13.83 13.25 2.49
CA MET A 102 14.86 14.28 2.24
C MET A 102 15.42 14.88 3.53
N PHE A 103 14.58 15.13 4.51
CA PHE A 103 14.97 15.72 5.81
C PHE A 103 15.37 14.66 6.85
N LYS A 104 15.55 13.42 6.44
CA LYS A 104 15.92 12.29 7.32
C LYS A 104 14.97 12.10 8.50
N ARG A 105 13.69 12.37 8.29
CA ARG A 105 12.59 12.11 9.24
C ARG A 105 11.97 10.75 8.96
N PRO A 106 11.24 10.16 9.94
CA PRO A 106 10.43 8.96 9.65
C PRO A 106 9.47 9.20 8.48
N PRO A 107 9.40 8.29 7.48
CA PRO A 107 8.64 8.55 6.24
C PRO A 107 7.17 8.85 6.42
N LEU A 108 6.54 8.25 7.43
CA LEU A 108 5.10 8.40 7.70
C LEU A 108 4.79 9.39 8.83
N ASP A 109 5.77 10.17 9.27
CA ASP A 109 5.55 11.23 10.25
C ASP A 109 5.07 12.50 9.55
N LEU A 110 3.75 12.70 9.52
CA LEU A 110 3.13 13.87 8.90
C LEU A 110 2.95 15.05 9.85
N ASP A 111 3.32 14.93 11.10
CA ASP A 111 3.19 15.99 12.07
C ASP A 111 4.09 17.19 11.68
N GLY A 112 3.50 18.36 11.66
CA GLY A 112 4.17 19.58 11.21
C GLY A 112 4.17 19.81 9.69
N LEU A 113 3.78 18.82 8.88
CA LEU A 113 3.64 18.95 7.42
C LEU A 113 2.19 19.16 7.00
N VAL A 114 1.27 18.46 7.63
CA VAL A 114 -0.17 18.51 7.33
C VAL A 114 -0.95 18.63 8.62
N SER A 115 -1.79 19.65 8.73
CA SER A 115 -2.75 19.77 9.82
C SER A 115 -3.94 18.84 9.60
N ALA A 116 -4.43 18.27 10.67
CA ALA A 116 -5.59 17.39 10.61
C ALA A 116 -6.89 18.17 10.33
#